data_5f4c8eee3926caee7d4bfe7e5c0d4dba
#
_entry.id   5f4c8eee3926caee7d4bfe7e5c0d4dba
#
_cell.length_a   1.000
_cell.length_b   1.000
_cell.length_c   1.000
_cell.angle_alpha   90.00
_cell.angle_beta   90.00
_cell.angle_gamma   90.00
#
_symmetry.space_group_name_H-M   'P 1'
#
loop_
_entity.id
_entity.type
_entity.pdbx_description
1 polymer ?
#
loop_
_entity_poly.entity_id
_entity_poly.type
_entity_poly.pdbx_seq_one_letter_code
_entity_poly.pdbx_strand_id
1 'polypeptide(L)'
;RRVTGGVGADATLITAGGKSNRPVELAAEIARDRGRVVDVGIISLNVPWKPYYEKELSLVMSRSYSPGRYDPEYEIKGIDYPVGYVRWTEGRNMAAFLNLLQERRIRMEPLITHRFEFDRSAEALRRMSDNREREDYVGVVFTYPAAPAQPAADPFTVRLRPIKRGAVNVGVIGAGNFMKT
;
A
#
# COMPACT_ATOMS: atom_id res chain seq x y z
N ARG A 1 -7.49 25.99 11.67
CA ARG A 1 -7.09 27.41 11.71
C ARG A 1 -6.20 27.74 12.91
N ARG A 2 -6.49 27.23 14.13
CA ARG A 2 -5.67 27.50 15.31
C ARG A 2 -4.21 27.07 15.14
N VAL A 3 -3.95 25.92 14.55
CA VAL A 3 -2.60 25.36 14.34
C VAL A 3 -1.79 26.12 13.29
N THR A 4 -2.48 26.73 12.32
CA THR A 4 -1.86 27.44 11.18
C THR A 4 -1.92 28.97 11.33
N GLY A 5 -2.19 29.49 12.52
CA GLY A 5 -2.32 30.94 12.74
C GLY A 5 -3.42 31.60 11.91
N GLY A 6 -4.43 30.86 11.46
CA GLY A 6 -5.53 31.36 10.64
C GLY A 6 -5.31 31.25 9.12
N VAL A 7 -4.08 31.01 8.67
CA VAL A 7 -3.73 30.98 7.23
C VAL A 7 -4.37 29.77 6.51
N GLY A 8 -4.35 28.60 7.12
CA GLY A 8 -4.79 27.34 6.53
C GLY A 8 -3.61 26.42 6.19
N ALA A 9 -3.90 25.23 5.70
CA ALA A 9 -2.92 24.20 5.37
C ALA A 9 -2.30 24.43 3.99
N ASP A 10 -0.98 24.34 3.88
CA ASP A 10 -0.26 24.40 2.59
C ASP A 10 -0.62 23.24 1.68
N ALA A 11 -0.77 22.05 2.27
CA ALA A 11 -1.19 20.85 1.54
C ALA A 11 -2.18 20.04 2.38
N THR A 12 -3.16 19.45 1.71
CA THR A 12 -4.15 18.54 2.29
C THR A 12 -4.09 17.20 1.57
N LEU A 13 -3.91 16.11 2.32
CA LEU A 13 -3.95 14.76 1.78
C LEU A 13 -5.30 14.12 2.13
N ILE A 14 -6.04 13.70 1.10
CA ILE A 14 -7.27 12.95 1.26
C ILE A 14 -6.93 11.46 1.19
N THR A 15 -6.93 10.80 2.32
CA THR A 15 -6.63 9.36 2.44
C THR A 15 -7.88 8.53 2.75
N ALA A 16 -9.04 9.19 2.78
CA ALA A 16 -10.32 8.55 3.06
C ALA A 16 -10.81 7.71 1.88
N GLY A 17 -11.56 6.63 2.19
CA GLY A 17 -12.30 5.86 1.21
C GLY A 17 -13.81 5.94 1.45
N GLY A 18 -14.61 5.87 0.39
CA GLY A 18 -16.06 5.83 0.50
C GLY A 18 -16.81 6.70 -0.52
N LYS A 19 -18.13 6.74 -0.38
CA LYS A 19 -19.02 7.45 -1.32
C LYS A 19 -19.32 8.90 -0.91
N SER A 20 -18.70 9.38 0.16
CA SER A 20 -18.94 10.75 0.66
C SER A 20 -18.15 11.78 -0.14
N ASN A 21 -18.76 12.96 -0.38
CA ASN A 21 -18.08 14.11 -0.95
C ASN A 21 -17.40 14.99 0.12
N ARG A 22 -17.70 14.75 1.39
CA ARG A 22 -17.22 15.56 2.51
C ARG A 22 -15.69 15.72 2.57
N PRO A 23 -14.86 14.72 2.22
CA PRO A 23 -13.41 14.90 2.25
C PRO A 23 -12.90 15.98 1.30
N VAL A 24 -13.42 16.07 0.07
CA VAL A 24 -12.99 17.10 -0.90
C VAL A 24 -13.49 18.49 -0.52
N GLU A 25 -14.67 18.58 0.10
CA GLU A 25 -15.19 19.82 0.66
C GLU A 25 -14.36 20.29 1.84
N LEU A 26 -14.08 19.40 2.79
CA LEU A 26 -13.25 19.70 3.95
C LEU A 26 -11.84 20.12 3.56
N ALA A 27 -11.25 19.48 2.53
CA ALA A 27 -9.95 19.86 2.02
C ALA A 27 -9.93 21.32 1.57
N ALA A 28 -10.98 21.79 0.89
CA ALA A 28 -11.09 23.18 0.50
C ALA A 28 -11.27 24.13 1.70
N GLU A 29 -12.02 23.70 2.71
CA GLU A 29 -12.25 24.51 3.91
C GLU A 29 -10.96 24.79 4.69
N ILE A 30 -10.10 23.77 4.83
CA ILE A 30 -8.88 23.83 5.65
C ILE A 30 -7.66 24.32 4.90
N ALA A 31 -7.61 24.19 3.57
CA ALA A 31 -6.52 24.69 2.75
C ALA A 31 -6.41 26.22 2.78
N ARG A 32 -5.18 26.73 2.72
CA ARG A 32 -4.93 28.14 2.44
C ARG A 32 -5.17 28.47 0.96
N ASP A 33 -5.15 29.75 0.62
CA ASP A 33 -5.14 30.19 -0.77
C ASP A 33 -3.92 29.61 -1.51
N ARG A 34 -4.13 29.16 -2.74
CA ARG A 34 -3.13 28.46 -3.57
C ARG A 34 -2.55 27.22 -2.92
N GLY A 35 -3.29 26.61 -1.97
CA GLY A 35 -2.95 25.34 -1.35
C GLY A 35 -3.08 24.19 -2.33
N ARG A 36 -2.42 23.07 -1.99
CA ARG A 36 -2.49 21.84 -2.78
C ARG A 36 -3.36 20.80 -2.09
N VAL A 37 -4.32 20.24 -2.82
CA VAL A 37 -5.12 19.10 -2.37
C VAL A 37 -4.68 17.87 -3.17
N VAL A 38 -4.28 16.81 -2.47
CA VAL A 38 -3.85 15.56 -3.09
C VAL A 38 -4.85 14.47 -2.71
N ASP A 39 -5.52 13.91 -3.69
CA ASP A 39 -6.42 12.77 -3.48
C ASP A 39 -5.65 11.45 -3.66
N VAL A 40 -5.52 10.71 -2.56
CA VAL A 40 -4.86 9.40 -2.47
C VAL A 40 -5.89 8.30 -2.34
N GLY A 41 -7.05 8.63 -1.77
CA GLY A 41 -8.12 7.69 -1.50
C GLY A 41 -9.04 7.42 -2.69
N ILE A 42 -10.17 6.79 -2.41
CA ILE A 42 -11.27 6.60 -3.38
C ILE A 42 -12.52 7.19 -2.77
N ILE A 43 -12.87 8.39 -3.17
CA ILE A 43 -14.03 9.15 -2.67
C ILE A 43 -14.94 9.58 -3.83
N SER A 44 -16.12 10.11 -3.52
CA SER A 44 -16.87 10.90 -4.48
C SER A 44 -16.14 12.22 -4.72
N LEU A 45 -15.76 12.48 -5.96
CA LEU A 45 -14.94 13.64 -6.31
C LEU A 45 -15.77 14.72 -7.06
N ASN A 46 -16.90 15.12 -6.45
CA ASN A 46 -17.65 16.28 -6.91
C ASN A 46 -17.02 17.55 -6.35
N VAL A 47 -16.07 18.10 -7.09
CA VAL A 47 -15.28 19.24 -6.64
C VAL A 47 -16.18 20.48 -6.51
N PRO A 48 -16.32 21.07 -5.31
CA PRO A 48 -17.12 22.27 -5.14
C PRO A 48 -16.41 23.45 -5.81
N TRP A 49 -16.92 23.86 -6.98
CA TRP A 49 -16.26 24.85 -7.83
C TRP A 49 -15.88 26.13 -7.09
N LYS A 50 -16.82 26.72 -6.32
CA LYS A 50 -16.63 28.03 -5.70
C LYS A 50 -15.41 28.10 -4.78
N PRO A 51 -15.28 27.26 -3.71
CA PRO A 51 -14.14 27.36 -2.81
C PRO A 51 -12.80 26.96 -3.47
N TYR A 52 -12.83 26.08 -4.48
CA TYR A 52 -11.61 25.75 -5.23
C TYR A 52 -11.18 26.88 -6.15
N TYR A 53 -12.11 27.55 -6.78
CA TYR A 53 -11.87 28.70 -7.63
C TYR A 53 -11.39 29.92 -6.83
N GLU A 54 -12.13 30.30 -5.78
CA GLU A 54 -11.82 31.49 -4.98
C GLU A 54 -10.44 31.42 -4.30
N LYS A 55 -10.02 30.23 -3.89
CA LYS A 55 -8.71 29.99 -3.29
C LYS A 55 -7.63 29.57 -4.28
N GLU A 56 -7.92 29.47 -5.55
CA GLU A 56 -6.98 28.99 -6.59
C GLU A 56 -6.32 27.64 -6.17
N LEU A 57 -7.10 26.68 -5.67
CA LEU A 57 -6.58 25.41 -5.18
C LEU A 57 -6.12 24.51 -6.33
N SER A 58 -4.97 23.87 -6.15
CA SER A 58 -4.52 22.79 -7.03
C SER A 58 -5.05 21.46 -6.53
N LEU A 59 -5.78 20.71 -7.37
CA LEU A 59 -6.20 19.35 -7.09
C LEU A 59 -5.37 18.38 -7.92
N VAL A 60 -4.73 17.43 -7.25
CA VAL A 60 -3.83 16.45 -7.86
C VAL A 60 -4.22 15.05 -7.42
N MET A 61 -4.27 14.13 -8.38
CA MET A 61 -4.47 12.71 -8.11
C MET A 61 -3.15 12.02 -7.79
N SER A 62 -3.14 11.25 -6.71
CA SER A 62 -2.04 10.34 -6.42
C SER A 62 -2.40 8.94 -6.91
N ARG A 63 -1.82 8.55 -8.03
CA ARG A 63 -1.97 7.19 -8.55
C ARG A 63 -1.28 6.21 -7.60
N SER A 64 -1.92 5.05 -7.36
CA SER A 64 -1.32 3.98 -6.56
C SER A 64 0.02 3.52 -7.14
N TYR A 65 0.98 3.23 -6.27
CA TYR A 65 2.34 2.79 -6.57
C TYR A 65 3.23 3.77 -7.35
N SER A 66 2.68 4.86 -7.92
CA SER A 66 3.43 5.84 -8.75
C SER A 66 3.82 5.32 -10.14
N PRO A 67 4.67 6.04 -10.91
CA PRO A 67 5.15 5.56 -12.20
C PRO A 67 5.75 4.15 -12.14
N GLY A 68 5.41 3.35 -13.14
CA GLY A 68 5.71 1.92 -13.21
C GLY A 68 4.44 1.07 -13.19
N ARG A 69 3.44 1.46 -12.42
CA ARG A 69 2.16 0.76 -12.36
C ARG A 69 1.40 0.83 -13.68
N TYR A 70 0.93 -0.34 -14.14
CA TYR A 70 0.26 -0.54 -15.44
C TYR A 70 1.16 -0.32 -16.66
N ASP A 71 2.48 -0.30 -16.48
CA ASP A 71 3.45 -0.31 -17.57
C ASP A 71 4.06 -1.71 -17.72
N PRO A 72 3.73 -2.46 -18.78
CA PRO A 72 4.26 -3.82 -18.97
C PRO A 72 5.79 -3.88 -19.11
N GLU A 73 6.43 -2.82 -19.61
CA GLU A 73 7.89 -2.76 -19.69
C GLU A 73 8.50 -2.76 -18.29
N TYR A 74 7.90 -2.00 -17.37
CA TYR A 74 8.35 -1.92 -16.00
C TYR A 74 7.94 -3.15 -15.17
N GLU A 75 6.62 -3.50 -15.13
CA GLU A 75 6.09 -4.53 -14.25
C GLU A 75 6.45 -5.96 -14.69
N ILE A 76 6.46 -6.21 -16.00
CA ILE A 76 6.64 -7.57 -16.54
C ILE A 76 8.07 -7.79 -17.01
N LYS A 77 8.64 -6.83 -17.74
CA LYS A 77 9.99 -6.97 -18.28
C LYS A 77 11.09 -6.46 -17.33
N GLY A 78 10.73 -5.79 -16.24
CA GLY A 78 11.68 -5.27 -15.26
C GLY A 78 12.54 -4.12 -15.76
N ILE A 79 12.09 -3.40 -16.80
CA ILE A 79 12.83 -2.25 -17.37
C ILE A 79 12.46 -1.00 -16.60
N ASP A 80 13.38 -0.50 -15.77
CA ASP A 80 13.14 0.71 -14.97
C ASP A 80 13.34 1.98 -15.81
N TYR A 81 12.66 3.05 -15.41
CA TYR A 81 12.81 4.37 -16.05
C TYR A 81 14.14 5.02 -15.72
N PRO A 82 14.73 5.77 -16.65
CA PRO A 82 15.91 6.58 -16.35
C PRO A 82 15.63 7.55 -15.20
N VAL A 83 16.47 7.53 -14.17
CA VAL A 83 16.27 8.28 -12.92
C VAL A 83 16.18 9.80 -13.14
N GLY A 84 16.84 10.32 -14.16
CA GLY A 84 16.79 11.74 -14.52
C GLY A 84 15.45 12.20 -15.08
N TYR A 85 14.66 11.27 -15.61
CA TYR A 85 13.32 11.57 -16.14
C TYR A 85 12.20 11.20 -15.19
N VAL A 86 12.35 10.08 -14.47
CA VAL A 86 11.34 9.61 -13.49
C VAL A 86 12.04 9.30 -12.18
N ARG A 87 12.08 10.28 -11.28
CA ARG A 87 12.77 10.14 -9.98
C ARG A 87 12.13 9.10 -9.08
N TRP A 88 10.81 9.09 -9.01
CA TRP A 88 10.03 8.27 -8.09
C TRP A 88 9.21 7.25 -8.86
N THR A 89 9.75 6.05 -8.98
CA THR A 89 9.04 4.88 -9.50
C THR A 89 8.54 4.01 -8.36
N GLU A 90 7.70 3.02 -8.68
CA GLU A 90 7.17 2.06 -7.71
C GLU A 90 8.28 1.44 -6.84
N GLY A 91 9.31 0.86 -7.46
CA GLY A 91 10.43 0.24 -6.74
C GLY A 91 11.23 1.24 -5.90
N ARG A 92 11.48 2.44 -6.43
CA ARG A 92 12.23 3.49 -5.71
C ARG A 92 11.44 4.04 -4.51
N ASN A 93 10.11 4.13 -4.60
CA ASN A 93 9.27 4.50 -3.47
C ASN A 93 9.33 3.45 -2.36
N MET A 94 9.25 2.16 -2.70
CA MET A 94 9.39 1.08 -1.73
C MET A 94 10.78 1.10 -1.06
N ALA A 95 11.84 1.24 -1.85
CA ALA A 95 13.20 1.35 -1.31
C ALA A 95 13.37 2.57 -0.38
N ALA A 96 12.82 3.73 -0.77
CA ALA A 96 12.87 4.93 0.06
C ALA A 96 12.14 4.73 1.40
N PHE A 97 10.98 4.08 1.41
CA PHE A 97 10.25 3.78 2.62
C PHE A 97 11.04 2.83 3.55
N LEU A 98 11.62 1.77 3.00
CA LEU A 98 12.45 0.84 3.76
C LEU A 98 13.68 1.53 4.37
N ASN A 99 14.32 2.44 3.63
CA ASN A 99 15.44 3.24 4.14
C ASN A 99 15.00 4.12 5.32
N LEU A 100 13.82 4.76 5.24
CA LEU A 100 13.30 5.57 6.34
C LEU A 100 13.00 4.73 7.60
N LEU A 101 12.57 3.48 7.44
CA LEU A 101 12.41 2.55 8.55
C LEU A 101 13.77 2.14 9.14
N GLN A 102 14.74 1.81 8.30
CA GLN A 102 16.09 1.44 8.71
C GLN A 102 16.78 2.58 9.48
N GLU A 103 16.64 3.80 9.02
CA GLU A 103 17.14 5.01 9.66
C GLU A 103 16.33 5.42 10.91
N ARG A 104 15.27 4.69 11.26
CA ARG A 104 14.34 4.98 12.36
C ARG A 104 13.67 6.37 12.27
N ARG A 105 13.57 6.93 11.07
CA ARG A 105 12.86 8.17 10.80
C ARG A 105 11.35 7.99 10.78
N ILE A 106 10.91 6.76 10.47
CA ILE A 106 9.51 6.31 10.59
C ILE A 106 9.50 5.18 11.62
N ARG A 107 8.55 5.21 12.54
CA ARG A 107 8.29 4.17 13.54
C ARG A 107 6.94 3.56 13.27
N MET A 108 6.90 2.26 13.06
CA MET A 108 5.66 1.51 12.78
C MET A 108 5.03 0.92 14.05
N GLU A 109 5.79 0.80 15.14
CA GLU A 109 5.35 0.20 16.39
C GLU A 109 4.01 0.77 16.91
N PRO A 110 3.78 2.10 16.89
CA PRO A 110 2.51 2.66 17.35
C PRO A 110 1.29 2.26 16.50
N LEU A 111 1.53 1.79 15.28
CA LEU A 111 0.48 1.35 14.37
C LEU A 111 0.20 -0.16 14.48
N ILE A 112 1.09 -0.93 15.10
CA ILE A 112 0.92 -2.37 15.29
C ILE A 112 0.02 -2.61 16.50
N THR A 113 -1.25 -2.86 16.22
CA THR A 113 -2.25 -3.12 17.27
C THR A 113 -2.28 -4.59 17.69
N HIS A 114 -1.99 -5.51 16.76
CA HIS A 114 -2.11 -6.94 17.01
C HIS A 114 -0.91 -7.72 16.48
N ARG A 115 -0.52 -8.75 17.24
CA ARG A 115 0.52 -9.71 16.86
C ARG A 115 -0.02 -11.12 17.05
N PHE A 116 0.06 -11.92 16.00
CA PHE A 116 -0.36 -13.33 16.02
C PHE A 116 0.81 -14.22 15.60
N GLU A 117 0.88 -15.40 16.16
CA GLU A 117 1.77 -16.43 15.63
C GLU A 117 1.25 -16.92 14.27
N PHE A 118 2.13 -17.16 13.33
CA PHE A 118 1.76 -17.56 11.97
C PHE A 118 0.91 -18.84 11.94
N ASP A 119 1.21 -19.80 12.82
CA ASP A 119 0.47 -21.05 12.93
C ASP A 119 -1.01 -20.84 13.30
N ARG A 120 -1.34 -19.68 13.89
CA ARG A 120 -2.71 -19.26 14.23
C ARG A 120 -3.30 -18.27 13.21
N SER A 121 -2.68 -18.10 12.06
CA SER A 121 -3.09 -17.11 11.05
C SER A 121 -4.54 -17.28 10.58
N ALA A 122 -5.00 -18.52 10.37
CA ALA A 122 -6.37 -18.78 9.96
C ALA A 122 -7.41 -18.39 11.03
N GLU A 123 -7.09 -18.55 12.30
CA GLU A 123 -7.92 -18.10 13.42
C GLU A 123 -7.94 -16.57 13.50
N ALA A 124 -6.77 -15.95 13.42
CA ALA A 124 -6.63 -14.49 13.44
C ALA A 124 -7.43 -13.83 12.30
N LEU A 125 -7.33 -14.34 11.07
CA LEU A 125 -8.08 -13.84 9.93
C LEU A 125 -9.59 -13.96 10.12
N ARG A 126 -10.07 -15.08 10.68
CA ARG A 126 -11.50 -15.23 11.02
C ARG A 126 -11.95 -14.24 12.09
N ARG A 127 -11.15 -14.05 13.16
CA ARG A 127 -11.44 -13.07 14.21
C ARG A 127 -11.54 -11.65 13.65
N MET A 128 -10.61 -11.26 12.80
CA MET A 128 -10.62 -9.95 12.12
C MET A 128 -11.84 -9.78 11.20
N SER A 129 -12.21 -10.82 10.45
CA SER A 129 -13.36 -10.80 9.53
C SER A 129 -14.69 -10.72 10.28
N ASP A 130 -14.86 -11.50 11.35
CA ASP A 130 -16.07 -11.49 12.17
C ASP A 130 -16.17 -10.24 13.04
N ASN A 131 -15.06 -9.76 13.52
CA ASN A 131 -14.88 -8.60 14.42
C ASN A 131 -16.01 -8.36 15.42
N ARG A 132 -16.50 -9.42 16.07
CA ARG A 132 -17.63 -9.38 17.01
C ARG A 132 -17.33 -8.53 18.25
N GLU A 133 -16.06 -8.47 18.63
CA GLU A 133 -15.58 -7.70 19.78
C GLU A 133 -15.35 -6.22 19.44
N ARG A 134 -15.54 -5.83 18.17
CA ARG A 134 -15.32 -4.46 17.64
C ARG A 134 -13.93 -3.92 17.98
N GLU A 135 -12.92 -4.77 17.83
CA GLU A 135 -11.53 -4.37 18.00
C GLU A 135 -11.07 -3.48 16.84
N ASP A 136 -10.23 -2.51 17.15
CA ASP A 136 -9.62 -1.63 16.15
C ASP A 136 -8.34 -2.28 15.59
N TYR A 137 -8.46 -2.97 14.48
CA TYR A 137 -7.33 -3.53 13.74
C TYR A 137 -6.71 -2.46 12.83
N VAL A 138 -5.65 -1.79 13.30
CA VAL A 138 -4.91 -0.80 12.49
C VAL A 138 -3.74 -1.47 11.77
N GLY A 139 -2.82 -2.07 12.52
CA GLY A 139 -1.72 -2.84 11.99
C GLY A 139 -1.68 -4.22 12.62
N VAL A 140 -1.68 -5.25 11.79
CA VAL A 140 -1.62 -6.66 12.23
C VAL A 140 -0.39 -7.29 11.64
N VAL A 141 0.43 -7.92 12.47
CA VAL A 141 1.62 -8.64 12.04
C VAL A 141 1.58 -10.10 12.50
N PHE A 142 2.05 -10.97 11.64
CA PHE A 142 2.29 -12.37 11.99
C PHE A 142 3.76 -12.56 12.35
N THR A 143 4.00 -13.24 13.46
CA THR A 143 5.35 -13.60 13.92
C THR A 143 5.63 -15.04 13.55
N TYR A 144 6.83 -15.29 13.06
CA TYR A 144 7.31 -16.64 12.75
C TYR A 144 8.25 -17.10 13.87
N PRO A 145 8.23 -18.39 14.23
CA PRO A 145 9.24 -18.91 15.15
C PRO A 145 10.63 -18.66 14.56
N ALA A 146 11.58 -18.30 15.43
CA ALA A 146 12.96 -18.16 14.99
C ALA A 146 13.39 -19.48 14.35
N ALA A 147 13.67 -19.49 13.07
CA ALA A 147 14.19 -20.67 12.40
C ALA A 147 15.49 -21.07 13.12
N PRO A 148 15.66 -22.35 13.52
CA PRO A 148 16.98 -22.82 13.92
C PRO A 148 17.93 -22.48 12.77
N ALA A 149 19.13 -21.99 13.11
CA ALA A 149 20.15 -21.60 12.13
C ALA A 149 20.57 -22.83 11.30
N GLN A 150 19.72 -23.24 10.38
CA GLN A 150 20.11 -24.15 9.32
C GLN A 150 20.80 -23.31 8.24
N PRO A 151 21.92 -23.79 7.70
CA PRO A 151 22.47 -23.14 6.51
C PRO A 151 21.36 -23.06 5.48
N ALA A 152 21.10 -21.84 4.99
CA ALA A 152 20.05 -21.59 4.03
C ALA A 152 20.25 -22.56 2.85
N ALA A 153 19.37 -23.54 2.72
CA ALA A 153 19.30 -24.30 1.49
C ALA A 153 19.03 -23.26 0.39
N ASP A 154 19.86 -23.28 -0.66
CA ASP A 154 19.70 -22.37 -1.78
C ASP A 154 18.21 -22.35 -2.19
N PRO A 155 17.48 -21.21 -2.07
CA PRO A 155 16.06 -21.16 -2.33
C PRO A 155 15.69 -21.52 -3.77
N PHE A 156 16.70 -21.62 -4.65
CA PHE A 156 16.55 -22.02 -6.03
C PHE A 156 16.88 -23.50 -6.28
N THR A 157 17.31 -24.26 -5.27
CA THR A 157 17.54 -25.70 -5.41
C THR A 157 16.22 -26.47 -5.35
N VAL A 158 15.57 -26.65 -6.49
CA VAL A 158 14.43 -27.53 -6.63
C VAL A 158 14.95 -28.99 -6.69
N ARG A 159 14.75 -29.77 -5.64
CA ARG A 159 15.02 -31.22 -5.69
C ARG A 159 13.94 -31.87 -6.56
N LEU A 160 14.28 -32.12 -7.80
CA LEU A 160 13.41 -32.89 -8.71
C LEU A 160 13.30 -34.34 -8.19
N ARG A 161 12.10 -34.83 -7.98
CA ARG A 161 11.88 -36.26 -7.75
C ARG A 161 12.20 -37.01 -9.05
N PRO A 162 12.79 -38.23 -8.97
CA PRO A 162 13.07 -39.01 -10.17
C PRO A 162 11.76 -39.28 -10.93
N ILE A 163 11.73 -38.89 -12.21
CA ILE A 163 10.57 -39.08 -13.09
C ILE A 163 10.42 -40.58 -13.35
N LYS A 164 9.28 -41.15 -13.00
CA LYS A 164 8.94 -42.50 -13.42
C LYS A 164 8.69 -42.50 -14.92
N ARG A 165 9.43 -43.34 -15.67
CA ARG A 165 9.21 -43.51 -17.13
C ARG A 165 7.76 -43.90 -17.36
N GLY A 166 7.08 -43.20 -18.27
CA GLY A 166 5.68 -43.45 -18.67
C GLY A 166 4.61 -42.68 -17.88
N ALA A 167 5.00 -41.78 -16.96
CA ALA A 167 4.04 -40.88 -16.30
C ALA A 167 4.26 -39.43 -16.74
N VAL A 168 3.19 -38.73 -17.07
CA VAL A 168 3.20 -37.27 -17.28
C VAL A 168 2.98 -36.63 -15.93
N ASN A 169 3.98 -35.89 -15.45
CA ASN A 169 3.87 -35.13 -14.21
C ASN A 169 3.64 -33.64 -14.56
N VAL A 170 2.52 -33.10 -14.11
CA VAL A 170 2.20 -31.69 -14.29
C VAL A 170 2.41 -30.97 -12.97
N GLY A 171 3.33 -30.02 -12.93
CA GLY A 171 3.49 -29.08 -11.80
C GLY A 171 2.65 -27.85 -12.03
N VAL A 172 1.83 -27.49 -11.05
CA VAL A 172 1.00 -26.29 -11.10
C VAL A 172 1.50 -25.30 -10.07
N ILE A 173 1.83 -24.10 -10.53
CA ILE A 173 2.18 -22.95 -9.68
C ILE A 173 1.02 -21.95 -9.75
N GLY A 174 0.48 -21.56 -8.60
CA GLY A 174 -0.62 -20.60 -8.53
C GLY A 174 -1.99 -21.22 -8.87
N ALA A 175 -2.40 -22.24 -8.12
CA ALA A 175 -3.72 -22.87 -8.21
C ALA A 175 -4.85 -21.94 -7.71
N GLY A 176 -5.09 -20.84 -8.40
CA GLY A 176 -6.19 -19.90 -8.14
C GLY A 176 -7.50 -20.32 -8.83
N ASN A 177 -8.47 -19.40 -8.88
CA ASN A 177 -9.80 -19.67 -9.44
C ASN A 177 -9.78 -20.10 -10.91
N PHE A 178 -8.75 -19.77 -11.68
CA PHE A 178 -8.58 -20.19 -13.07
C PHE A 178 -8.32 -21.71 -13.27
N MET A 179 -7.94 -22.41 -12.21
CA MET A 179 -7.69 -23.86 -12.26
C MET A 179 -8.92 -24.70 -11.92
N LYS A 180 -10.05 -24.07 -11.61
CA LYS A 180 -11.29 -24.75 -11.24
C LYS A 180 -12.32 -24.83 -12.38
N THR A 181 -11.99 -24.29 -13.55
CA THR A 181 -12.73 -24.40 -14.80
C THR A 181 -12.07 -25.43 -15.69
#